data_6e7594edd14dbb0e9e3987c3a82600b1
#
_entry.id   6e7594edd14dbb0e9e3987c3a82600b1
#
_cell.length_a   1.000
_cell.length_b   1.000
_cell.length_c   1.000
_cell.angle_alpha   90.00
_cell.angle_beta   90.00
_cell.angle_gamma   90.00
#
_symmetry.space_group_name_H-M   'P 1'
#
loop_
_entity.id
_entity.type
_entity.pdbx_description
1 polymer ?
#
loop_
_entity_poly.entity_id
_entity_poly.type
_entity_poly.pdbx_seq_one_letter_code
_entity_poly.pdbx_strand_id
1 'polypeptide(L)'
;MIHPHHYKALFKLGLPIVIGQLGMIILGFADTLMIGHHSTEGLAGASFVNNMFNLAIIFATGFSYGLTPIVGSLFGKSEQSAVGCTLKNALLVNGLIGILLTLVMGTLYLNIHRLGQPEELLPLMRPYYIVLLVSLVFVMLFNAFKQ
;
A
#
# COMPACT_ATOMS: atom_id res chain seq x y z
N MET A 1 -34.80 7.26 -12.56
CA MET A 1 -35.28 6.02 -11.91
C MET A 1 -34.11 5.04 -11.83
N ILE A 2 -33.69 4.66 -10.61
CA ILE A 2 -32.56 3.75 -10.39
C ILE A 2 -33.12 2.32 -10.48
N HIS A 3 -32.72 1.59 -11.52
CA HIS A 3 -33.20 0.23 -11.75
C HIS A 3 -32.65 -0.75 -10.68
N PRO A 4 -33.45 -1.65 -10.10
CA PRO A 4 -33.03 -2.62 -9.06
C PRO A 4 -31.91 -3.56 -9.52
N HIS A 5 -31.72 -3.72 -10.81
CA HIS A 5 -30.61 -4.50 -11.39
C HIS A 5 -29.21 -3.93 -11.09
N HIS A 6 -29.08 -2.61 -10.95
CA HIS A 6 -27.81 -1.97 -10.65
C HIS A 6 -27.32 -2.26 -9.22
N TYR A 7 -28.23 -2.37 -8.24
CA TYR A 7 -27.87 -2.70 -6.87
C TYR A 7 -27.29 -4.11 -6.73
N LYS A 8 -27.89 -5.10 -7.44
CA LYS A 8 -27.37 -6.48 -7.44
C LYS A 8 -25.94 -6.55 -8.03
N ALA A 9 -25.66 -5.82 -9.10
CA ALA A 9 -24.36 -5.77 -9.72
C ALA A 9 -23.33 -5.08 -8.79
N LEU A 10 -23.70 -3.97 -8.16
CA LEU A 10 -22.87 -3.27 -7.19
C LEU A 10 -22.57 -4.13 -5.96
N PHE A 11 -23.56 -4.83 -5.42
CA PHE A 11 -23.36 -5.74 -4.30
C PHE A 11 -22.44 -6.92 -4.65
N LYS A 12 -22.60 -7.50 -5.83
CA LYS A 12 -21.79 -8.63 -6.31
C LYS A 12 -20.33 -8.24 -6.52
N LEU A 13 -20.07 -6.99 -6.93
CA LEU A 13 -18.71 -6.46 -7.09
C LEU A 13 -18.14 -5.93 -5.76
N GLY A 14 -18.95 -5.28 -4.94
CA GLY A 14 -18.51 -4.66 -3.70
C GLY A 14 -18.23 -5.65 -2.58
N LEU A 15 -19.04 -6.72 -2.47
CA LEU A 15 -18.91 -7.69 -1.38
C LEU A 15 -17.53 -8.37 -1.31
N PRO A 16 -16.95 -8.88 -2.42
CA PRO A 16 -15.60 -9.44 -2.40
C PRO A 16 -14.54 -8.44 -1.98
N ILE A 17 -14.69 -7.17 -2.41
CA ILE A 17 -13.76 -6.09 -2.05
C ILE A 17 -13.83 -5.81 -0.54
N VAL A 18 -15.03 -5.73 0.02
CA VAL A 18 -15.23 -5.52 1.47
C VAL A 18 -14.64 -6.68 2.27
N ILE A 19 -14.87 -7.93 1.86
CA ILE A 19 -14.31 -9.12 2.51
C ILE A 19 -12.78 -9.08 2.48
N GLY A 20 -12.19 -8.71 1.33
CA GLY A 20 -10.74 -8.56 1.20
C GLY A 20 -10.18 -7.48 2.13
N GLN A 21 -10.85 -6.33 2.24
CA GLN A 21 -10.45 -5.24 3.13
C GLN A 21 -10.57 -5.62 4.61
N LEU A 22 -11.66 -6.32 4.99
CA LEU A 22 -11.81 -6.85 6.35
C LEU A 22 -10.69 -7.83 6.70
N GLY A 23 -10.30 -8.71 5.76
CA GLY A 23 -9.17 -9.61 5.94
C GLY A 23 -7.86 -8.88 6.22
N MET A 24 -7.58 -7.79 5.49
CA MET A 24 -6.40 -6.96 5.72
C MET A 24 -6.43 -6.25 7.08
N ILE A 25 -7.59 -5.75 7.50
CA ILE A 25 -7.76 -5.12 8.83
C ILE A 25 -7.52 -6.14 9.95
N ILE A 26 -8.11 -7.33 9.83
CA ILE A 26 -7.94 -8.41 10.82
C ILE A 26 -6.47 -8.85 10.90
N LEU A 27 -5.79 -8.97 9.75
CA LEU A 27 -4.38 -9.31 9.70
C LEU A 27 -3.53 -8.25 10.40
N GLY A 28 -3.74 -6.96 10.11
CA GLY A 28 -3.02 -5.87 10.77
C GLY A 28 -3.29 -5.79 12.27
N PHE A 29 -4.52 -6.09 12.70
CA PHE A 29 -4.87 -6.16 14.12
C PHE A 29 -4.16 -7.34 14.81
N ALA A 30 -4.14 -8.52 14.20
CA ALA A 30 -3.43 -9.69 14.73
C ALA A 30 -1.92 -9.43 14.84
N ASP A 31 -1.30 -8.81 13.82
CA ASP A 31 0.10 -8.43 13.83
C ASP A 31 0.42 -7.47 14.99
N THR A 32 -0.41 -6.44 15.17
CA THR A 32 -0.29 -5.49 16.28
C THR A 32 -0.39 -6.17 17.65
N LEU A 33 -1.34 -7.10 17.82
CA LEU A 33 -1.50 -7.87 19.06
C LEU A 33 -0.29 -8.76 19.33
N MET A 34 0.23 -9.43 18.31
CA MET A 34 1.39 -10.32 18.46
C MET A 34 2.63 -9.53 18.89
N ILE A 35 2.91 -8.40 18.27
CA ILE A 35 4.05 -7.55 18.64
C ILE A 35 3.85 -6.98 20.05
N GLY A 36 2.65 -6.47 20.37
CA GLY A 36 2.35 -5.87 21.67
C GLY A 36 2.40 -6.86 22.83
N HIS A 37 2.05 -8.12 22.58
CA HIS A 37 2.17 -9.17 23.60
C HIS A 37 3.62 -9.54 23.90
N HIS A 38 4.51 -9.36 22.93
CA HIS A 38 5.94 -9.67 23.11
C HIS A 38 6.71 -8.52 23.77
N SER A 39 6.48 -7.27 23.34
CA SER A 39 7.16 -6.08 23.86
C SER A 39 6.38 -4.80 23.56
N THR A 40 6.12 -4.00 24.59
CA THR A 40 5.51 -2.66 24.44
C THR A 40 6.43 -1.69 23.72
N GLU A 41 7.74 -1.79 23.93
CA GLU A 41 8.75 -1.00 23.23
C GLU A 41 8.82 -1.39 21.74
N GLY A 42 8.80 -2.71 21.46
CA GLY A 42 8.72 -3.23 20.10
C GLY A 42 7.47 -2.73 19.36
N LEU A 43 6.31 -2.71 20.05
CA LEU A 43 5.08 -2.17 19.49
C LEU A 43 5.19 -0.68 19.20
N ALA A 44 5.77 0.11 20.09
CA ALA A 44 5.96 1.54 19.88
C ALA A 44 6.85 1.81 18.65
N GLY A 45 7.99 1.09 18.54
CA GLY A 45 8.91 1.19 17.42
C GLY A 45 8.27 0.77 16.10
N ALA A 46 7.58 -0.38 16.08
CA ALA A 46 6.88 -0.87 14.88
C ALA A 46 5.75 0.07 14.46
N SER A 47 4.97 0.61 15.40
CA SER A 47 3.89 1.56 15.12
C SER A 47 4.41 2.85 14.51
N PHE A 48 5.54 3.38 14.99
CA PHE A 48 6.16 4.57 14.42
C PHE A 48 6.58 4.32 12.95
N VAL A 49 7.30 3.23 12.71
CA VAL A 49 7.75 2.85 11.37
C VAL A 49 6.55 2.61 10.44
N ASN A 50 5.53 1.87 10.90
CA ASN A 50 4.31 1.63 10.13
C ASN A 50 3.60 2.93 9.74
N ASN A 51 3.51 3.91 10.64
CA ASN A 51 2.89 5.20 10.34
C ASN A 51 3.67 5.97 9.27
N MET A 52 5.00 5.96 9.32
CA MET A 52 5.84 6.57 8.28
C MET A 52 5.62 5.90 6.92
N PHE A 53 5.64 4.56 6.87
CA PHE A 53 5.40 3.82 5.63
C PHE A 53 3.96 3.98 5.13
N ASN A 54 2.99 4.07 6.03
CA ASN A 54 1.59 4.29 5.67
C ASN A 54 1.38 5.61 4.92
N LEU A 55 2.05 6.68 5.33
CA LEU A 55 2.05 7.95 4.60
C LEU A 55 2.58 7.78 3.17
N ALA A 56 3.72 7.08 3.02
CA ALA A 56 4.30 6.81 1.71
C ALA A 56 3.36 5.94 0.84
N ILE A 57 2.74 4.91 1.43
CA ILE A 57 1.81 4.00 0.75
C ILE A 57 0.53 4.74 0.34
N ILE A 58 -0.03 5.61 1.19
CA ILE A 58 -1.22 6.42 0.86
C ILE A 58 -0.93 7.31 -0.34
N PHE A 59 0.22 8.01 -0.34
CA PHE A 59 0.64 8.85 -1.46
C PHE A 59 0.76 8.03 -2.76
N ALA A 60 1.44 6.91 -2.69
CA ALA A 60 1.65 6.00 -3.79
C ALA A 60 0.34 5.40 -4.34
N THR A 61 -0.55 4.99 -3.44
CA THR A 61 -1.86 4.43 -3.78
C THR A 61 -2.76 5.48 -4.43
N GLY A 62 -2.73 6.72 -3.92
CA GLY A 62 -3.45 7.84 -4.52
C GLY A 62 -3.03 8.06 -5.99
N PHE A 63 -1.74 7.93 -6.28
CA PHE A 63 -1.24 8.00 -7.67
C PHE A 63 -1.75 6.83 -8.52
N SER A 64 -1.72 5.61 -7.96
CA SER A 64 -2.19 4.40 -8.66
C SER A 64 -3.69 4.44 -8.96
N TYR A 65 -4.50 5.07 -8.13
CA TYR A 65 -5.94 5.22 -8.36
C TYR A 65 -6.28 6.08 -9.60
N GLY A 66 -5.38 6.93 -10.06
CA GLY A 66 -5.52 7.62 -11.35
C GLY A 66 -5.61 6.68 -12.55
N LEU A 67 -5.13 5.44 -12.42
CA LEU A 67 -5.18 4.44 -13.48
C LEU A 67 -6.58 3.82 -13.64
N THR A 68 -7.33 3.67 -12.55
CA THR A 68 -8.65 3.01 -12.54
C THR A 68 -9.65 3.57 -13.57
N PRO A 69 -9.88 4.91 -13.67
CA PRO A 69 -10.82 5.44 -14.66
C PRO A 69 -10.32 5.26 -16.09
N ILE A 70 -9.01 5.27 -16.32
CA ILE A 70 -8.42 5.08 -17.66
C ILE A 70 -8.67 3.65 -18.13
N VAL A 71 -8.32 2.66 -17.30
CA VAL A 71 -8.54 1.24 -17.61
C VAL A 71 -10.02 0.94 -17.76
N GLY A 72 -10.86 1.46 -16.86
CA GLY A 72 -12.32 1.29 -16.92
C GLY A 72 -12.92 1.84 -18.22
N SER A 73 -12.47 2.99 -18.70
CA SER A 73 -12.95 3.58 -19.96
C SER A 73 -12.53 2.76 -21.18
N LEU A 74 -11.29 2.28 -21.22
CA LEU A 74 -10.76 1.44 -22.32
C LEU A 74 -11.45 0.08 -22.34
N PHE A 75 -11.70 -0.51 -21.18
CA PHE A 75 -12.42 -1.78 -21.07
C PHE A 75 -13.87 -1.61 -21.55
N GLY A 76 -14.54 -0.51 -21.20
CA GLY A 76 -15.89 -0.19 -21.68
C GLY A 76 -15.99 -0.01 -23.20
N LYS A 77 -14.89 0.40 -23.85
CA LYS A 77 -14.78 0.52 -25.31
C LYS A 77 -14.35 -0.78 -25.99
N SER A 78 -14.12 -1.87 -25.25
CA SER A 78 -13.62 -3.14 -25.75
C SER A 78 -12.22 -3.07 -26.42
N GLU A 79 -11.42 -2.05 -26.08
CA GLU A 79 -10.07 -1.82 -26.61
C GLU A 79 -9.02 -2.61 -25.80
N GLN A 80 -9.06 -3.93 -25.86
CA GLN A 80 -8.20 -4.80 -25.04
C GLN A 80 -6.68 -4.59 -25.27
N SER A 81 -6.26 -4.27 -26.49
CA SER A 81 -4.86 -3.99 -26.80
C SER A 81 -4.39 -2.70 -26.12
N ALA A 82 -5.24 -1.68 -26.04
CA ALA A 82 -4.97 -0.43 -25.36
C ALA A 82 -4.89 -0.63 -23.82
N VAL A 83 -5.71 -1.52 -23.26
CA VAL A 83 -5.62 -1.90 -21.84
C VAL A 83 -4.25 -2.52 -21.52
N GLY A 84 -3.76 -3.45 -22.35
CA GLY A 84 -2.44 -4.06 -22.16
C GLY A 84 -1.29 -3.05 -22.24
N CYS A 85 -1.35 -2.11 -23.17
CA CYS A 85 -0.37 -1.03 -23.27
C CYS A 85 -0.41 -0.10 -22.06
N THR A 86 -1.60 0.24 -21.59
CA THR A 86 -1.82 1.07 -20.38
C THR A 86 -1.27 0.39 -19.15
N LEU A 87 -1.50 -0.93 -18.98
CA LEU A 87 -0.96 -1.69 -17.86
C LEU A 87 0.58 -1.69 -17.87
N LYS A 88 1.21 -1.89 -19.04
CA LYS A 88 2.67 -1.85 -19.17
C LYS A 88 3.23 -0.50 -18.74
N ASN A 89 2.64 0.60 -19.20
CA ASN A 89 3.03 1.94 -18.82
C ASN A 89 2.79 2.21 -17.32
N ALA A 90 1.68 1.74 -16.79
CA ALA A 90 1.36 1.83 -15.38
C ALA A 90 2.37 1.11 -14.49
N LEU A 91 2.80 -0.09 -14.88
CA LEU A 91 3.84 -0.83 -14.17
C LEU A 91 5.16 -0.09 -14.15
N LEU A 92 5.58 0.51 -15.28
CA LEU A 92 6.79 1.31 -15.36
C LEU A 92 6.71 2.54 -14.44
N VAL A 93 5.62 3.29 -14.51
CA VAL A 93 5.43 4.50 -13.69
C VAL A 93 5.33 4.17 -12.21
N ASN A 94 4.54 3.16 -11.82
CA ASN A 94 4.44 2.72 -10.43
C ASN A 94 5.79 2.16 -9.92
N GLY A 95 6.54 1.46 -10.77
CA GLY A 95 7.89 1.00 -10.44
C GLY A 95 8.85 2.17 -10.16
N LEU A 96 8.84 3.20 -11.01
CA LEU A 96 9.65 4.41 -10.82
C LEU A 96 9.26 5.15 -9.53
N ILE A 97 7.97 5.31 -9.26
CA ILE A 97 7.47 5.91 -8.01
C ILE A 97 7.88 5.06 -6.81
N GLY A 98 7.79 3.74 -6.90
CA GLY A 98 8.26 2.83 -5.87
C GLY A 98 9.74 2.99 -5.55
N ILE A 99 10.58 3.09 -6.58
CA ILE A 99 12.02 3.35 -6.41
C ILE A 99 12.26 4.74 -5.79
N LEU A 100 11.58 5.78 -6.27
CA LEU A 100 11.69 7.12 -5.73
C LEU A 100 11.32 7.17 -4.24
N LEU A 101 10.18 6.57 -3.88
CA LEU A 101 9.73 6.49 -2.49
C LEU A 101 10.71 5.67 -1.63
N THR A 102 11.26 4.58 -2.16
CA THR A 102 12.28 3.80 -1.46
C THR A 102 13.55 4.62 -1.21
N LEU A 103 13.98 5.45 -2.16
CA LEU A 103 15.10 6.37 -1.96
C LEU A 103 14.80 7.43 -0.90
N VAL A 104 13.61 8.05 -0.94
CA VAL A 104 13.17 9.03 0.07
C VAL A 104 13.12 8.38 1.45
N MET A 105 12.49 7.20 1.59
CA MET A 105 12.42 6.48 2.85
C MET A 105 13.81 5.99 3.30
N GLY A 106 14.69 5.64 2.37
CA GLY A 106 16.09 5.31 2.66
C GLY A 106 16.87 6.48 3.24
N THR A 107 16.66 7.70 2.74
CA THR A 107 17.29 8.91 3.34
C THR A 107 16.76 9.19 4.75
N LEU A 108 15.46 8.95 4.98
CA LEU A 108 14.89 9.04 6.33
C LEU A 108 15.46 7.98 7.27
N TYR A 109 15.70 6.76 6.79
CA TYR A 109 16.37 5.71 7.55
C TYR A 109 17.79 6.14 8.00
N LEU A 110 18.56 6.75 7.12
CA LEU A 110 19.91 7.25 7.45
C LEU A 110 19.86 8.36 8.52
N ASN A 111 18.76 9.11 8.57
CA ASN A 111 18.54 10.21 9.52
C ASN A 111 17.60 9.83 10.67
N ILE A 112 17.37 8.54 10.92
CA ILE A 112 16.39 8.06 11.91
C ILE A 112 16.65 8.62 13.33
N HIS A 113 17.92 8.86 13.67
CA HIS A 113 18.32 9.49 14.93
C HIS A 113 17.81 10.94 15.09
N ARG A 114 17.54 11.64 13.99
CA ARG A 114 17.05 13.03 14.01
C ARG A 114 15.54 13.13 14.12
N LEU A 115 14.82 12.01 14.05
CA LEU A 115 13.37 11.95 14.10
C LEU A 115 12.81 12.03 15.54
N GLY A 116 13.68 12.28 16.54
CA GLY A 116 13.25 12.50 17.93
C GLY A 116 12.73 11.25 18.64
N GLN A 117 13.10 10.06 18.16
CA GLN A 117 12.74 8.82 18.82
C GLN A 117 13.75 8.46 19.91
N PRO A 118 13.32 7.84 21.03
CA PRO A 118 14.22 7.33 22.07
C PRO A 118 15.25 6.37 21.47
N GLU A 119 16.52 6.53 21.90
CA GLU A 119 17.62 5.70 21.38
C GLU A 119 17.42 4.20 21.67
N GLU A 120 16.70 3.87 22.73
CA GLU A 120 16.34 2.50 23.12
C GLU A 120 15.48 1.78 22.07
N LEU A 121 14.67 2.51 21.31
CA LEU A 121 13.79 1.96 20.26
C LEU A 121 14.52 1.72 18.93
N LEU A 122 15.64 2.41 18.69
CA LEU A 122 16.36 2.35 17.41
C LEU A 122 16.81 0.94 17.01
N PRO A 123 17.35 0.09 17.92
CA PRO A 123 17.73 -1.28 17.57
C PRO A 123 16.54 -2.15 17.15
N LEU A 124 15.36 -1.90 17.71
CA LEU A 124 14.12 -2.62 17.37
C LEU A 124 13.51 -2.12 16.06
N MET A 125 13.61 -0.81 15.81
CA MET A 125 13.04 -0.19 14.62
C MET A 125 13.83 -0.50 13.32
N ARG A 126 15.16 -0.56 13.41
CA ARG A 126 16.03 -0.71 12.23
C ARG A 126 15.74 -1.95 11.39
N PRO A 127 15.72 -3.18 11.94
CA PRO A 127 15.46 -4.38 11.15
C PRO A 127 14.05 -4.35 10.54
N TYR A 128 13.06 -3.89 11.29
CA TYR A 128 11.70 -3.75 10.83
C TYR A 128 11.58 -2.73 9.67
N TYR A 129 12.27 -1.60 9.79
CA TYR A 129 12.30 -0.56 8.76
C TYR A 129 12.90 -1.09 7.44
N ILE A 130 14.00 -1.84 7.51
CA ILE A 130 14.66 -2.40 6.31
C ILE A 130 13.72 -3.37 5.57
N VAL A 131 13.02 -4.24 6.31
CA VAL A 131 12.06 -5.18 5.71
C VAL A 131 10.95 -4.41 4.99
N LEU A 132 10.38 -3.38 5.60
CA LEU A 132 9.35 -2.55 4.98
C LEU A 132 9.89 -1.75 3.80
N LEU A 133 11.13 -1.27 3.87
CA LEU A 133 11.78 -0.54 2.76
C LEU A 133 11.89 -1.42 1.51
N VAL A 134 12.33 -2.66 1.67
CA VAL A 134 12.41 -3.61 0.56
C VAL A 134 11.02 -3.96 0.03
N SER A 135 10.04 -4.14 0.91
CA SER A 135 8.67 -4.50 0.53
C SER A 135 7.95 -3.39 -0.24
N LEU A 136 8.35 -2.13 -0.08
CA LEU A 136 7.68 -0.97 -0.68
C LEU A 136 7.61 -1.05 -2.22
N VAL A 137 8.70 -1.48 -2.87
CA VAL A 137 8.73 -1.66 -4.33
C VAL A 137 7.74 -2.73 -4.77
N PHE A 138 7.69 -3.85 -4.04
CA PHE A 138 6.75 -4.95 -4.36
C PHE A 138 5.30 -4.53 -4.13
N VAL A 139 5.01 -3.78 -3.08
CA VAL A 139 3.68 -3.22 -2.81
C VAL A 139 3.24 -2.29 -3.95
N MET A 140 4.15 -1.47 -4.48
CA MET A 140 3.85 -0.58 -5.61
C MET A 140 3.54 -1.34 -6.89
N LEU A 141 4.33 -2.36 -7.21
CA LEU A 141 4.06 -3.22 -8.36
C LEU A 141 2.73 -3.97 -8.19
N PHE A 142 2.48 -4.50 -7.00
CA PHE A 142 1.21 -5.15 -6.69
C PHE A 142 0.01 -4.22 -6.84
N ASN A 143 0.12 -2.97 -6.39
CA ASN A 143 -0.94 -1.98 -6.56
C ASN A 143 -1.26 -1.70 -8.04
N ALA A 144 -0.25 -1.70 -8.92
CA ALA A 144 -0.47 -1.53 -10.35
C ALA A 144 -1.27 -2.68 -10.99
N PHE A 145 -1.10 -3.91 -10.47
CA PHE A 145 -1.90 -5.07 -10.94
C PHE A 145 -3.30 -5.11 -10.34
N LYS A 146 -3.48 -4.54 -9.16
CA LYS A 146 -4.77 -4.57 -8.44
C LYS A 146 -5.80 -3.61 -9.05
N GLN A 147 -5.36 -2.57 -9.77
CA GLN A 147 -6.22 -1.58 -10.43
C GLN A 147 -6.79 -2.08 -11.75
#